data_db102ad7d1be06ac082029dabfac5529
#
_entry.id   db102ad7d1be06ac082029dabfac5529
#
_cell.length_a   1.000
_cell.length_b   1.000
_cell.length_c   1.000
_cell.angle_alpha   90.00
_cell.angle_beta   90.00
_cell.angle_gamma   90.00
#
_symmetry.space_group_name_H-M   'P 1'
#
loop_
_entity.id
_entity.type
_entity.pdbx_description
1 polymer ?
#
loop_
_entity_poly.entity_id
_entity_poly.type
_entity_poly.pdbx_seq_one_letter_code
_entity_poly.pdbx_strand_id
1 'polypeptide(L)'
;MIRFFDMFSGIGGFRAGLESIEGMECIGHCEIDKFADMSYRSVFNTEGEVYYNDATKINPKDIPGFDILCAGFPCQAFSVAGRRLGFEDARGTLIFEIVRVLGEKRPKYFLLENVPGLLNHDEGRTFTQILIALSDLGYG
;
A
#
# COMPACT_ATOMS: atom_id res chain seq x y z
N MET A 1 8.81 -19.14 -6.32
CA MET A 1 8.66 -17.73 -6.66
C MET A 1 7.76 -17.05 -5.65
N ILE A 2 8.22 -15.97 -5.04
CA ILE A 2 7.41 -15.16 -4.13
C ILE A 2 6.92 -13.96 -4.91
N ARG A 3 5.61 -13.75 -4.94
CA ARG A 3 4.99 -12.66 -5.70
C ARG A 3 4.60 -11.52 -4.80
N PHE A 4 4.80 -10.29 -5.27
CA PHE A 4 4.39 -9.09 -4.54
C PHE A 4 3.60 -8.12 -5.41
N PHE A 5 2.69 -7.40 -4.76
CA PHE A 5 1.94 -6.30 -5.37
C PHE A 5 2.42 -4.99 -4.75
N ASP A 6 2.75 -4.02 -5.60
CA ASP A 6 3.38 -2.76 -5.21
C ASP A 6 2.35 -1.62 -5.24
N MET A 7 1.71 -1.39 -4.10
CA MET A 7 0.63 -0.41 -3.96
C MET A 7 1.19 0.93 -3.48
N PHE A 8 0.70 2.03 -4.05
CA PHE A 8 1.29 3.36 -3.85
C PHE A 8 2.79 3.35 -4.17
N SER A 9 3.09 2.85 -5.35
CA SER A 9 4.45 2.44 -5.68
C SER A 9 5.47 3.58 -5.81
N GLY A 10 5.01 4.79 -6.08
CA GLY A 10 5.93 5.89 -6.35
C GLY A 10 6.87 5.56 -7.49
N ILE A 11 8.14 5.79 -7.28
CA ILE A 11 9.19 5.45 -8.26
C ILE A 11 9.71 4.03 -8.12
N GLY A 12 9.20 3.25 -7.15
CA GLY A 12 9.49 1.83 -7.05
C GLY A 12 10.57 1.44 -6.02
N GLY A 13 10.64 2.16 -4.90
CA GLY A 13 11.62 1.84 -3.85
C GLY A 13 11.50 0.42 -3.30
N PHE A 14 10.28 -0.02 -2.99
CA PHE A 14 10.07 -1.41 -2.55
C PHE A 14 10.45 -2.42 -3.63
N ARG A 15 10.02 -2.17 -4.86
CA ARG A 15 10.31 -3.08 -5.98
C ARG A 15 11.81 -3.20 -6.22
N ALA A 16 12.54 -2.10 -6.21
CA ALA A 16 13.98 -2.12 -6.38
C ALA A 16 14.67 -3.02 -5.33
N GLY A 17 14.22 -2.90 -4.07
CA GLY A 17 14.74 -3.73 -2.99
C GLY A 17 14.39 -5.20 -3.15
N LEU A 18 13.12 -5.49 -3.43
CA LEU A 18 12.65 -6.88 -3.53
C LEU A 18 13.20 -7.59 -4.75
N GLU A 19 13.25 -6.93 -5.91
CA GLU A 19 13.81 -7.55 -7.12
C GLU A 19 15.31 -7.82 -7.04
N SER A 20 16.02 -7.24 -6.10
CA SER A 20 17.40 -7.59 -5.84
C SER A 20 17.56 -8.98 -5.18
N ILE A 21 16.47 -9.55 -4.72
CA ILE A 21 16.44 -10.86 -4.07
C ILE A 21 15.97 -11.89 -5.11
N GLU A 22 16.75 -12.95 -5.28
CA GLU A 22 16.40 -14.03 -6.19
C GLU A 22 15.06 -14.67 -5.77
N GLY A 23 14.20 -14.93 -6.75
CA GLY A 23 12.91 -15.57 -6.51
C GLY A 23 11.77 -14.63 -6.19
N MET A 24 11.98 -13.32 -6.25
CA MET A 24 10.92 -12.32 -6.05
C MET A 24 10.37 -11.83 -7.40
N GLU A 25 9.06 -11.72 -7.49
CA GLU A 25 8.39 -11.31 -8.73
C GLU A 25 7.28 -10.29 -8.44
N CYS A 26 7.31 -9.14 -9.10
CA CYS A 26 6.24 -8.16 -9.05
C CYS A 26 5.10 -8.58 -9.97
N ILE A 27 3.86 -8.61 -9.45
CA ILE A 27 2.69 -8.96 -10.27
C ILE A 27 1.90 -7.73 -10.74
N GLY A 28 2.21 -6.57 -10.21
CA GLY A 28 1.52 -5.34 -10.58
C GLY A 28 1.80 -4.21 -9.62
N HIS A 29 1.33 -3.01 -10.00
CA HIS A 29 1.50 -1.83 -9.15
C HIS A 29 0.30 -0.88 -9.27
N CYS A 30 0.20 0.04 -8.31
CA CYS A 30 -0.77 1.11 -8.28
C CYS A 30 -0.06 2.42 -7.97
N GLU A 31 -0.21 3.41 -8.84
CA GLU A 31 0.33 4.76 -8.65
C GLU A 31 -0.51 5.78 -9.41
N ILE A 32 -1.00 6.80 -8.71
CA ILE A 32 -1.84 7.84 -9.30
C ILE A 32 -1.03 8.99 -9.92
N ASP A 33 0.18 9.23 -9.42
CA ASP A 33 1.04 10.29 -9.95
C ASP A 33 1.61 9.86 -11.29
N LYS A 34 1.25 10.60 -12.34
CA LYS A 34 1.66 10.30 -13.71
C LYS A 34 3.17 10.29 -13.88
N PHE A 35 3.87 11.23 -13.25
CA PHE A 35 5.32 11.34 -13.40
C PHE A 35 6.06 10.24 -12.62
N ALA A 36 5.57 9.91 -11.44
CA ALA A 36 6.11 8.79 -10.66
C ALA A 36 5.94 7.47 -11.44
N ASP A 37 4.76 7.25 -12.03
CA ASP A 37 4.51 6.05 -12.84
C ASP A 37 5.38 6.00 -14.09
N MET A 38 5.61 7.13 -14.75
CA MET A 38 6.53 7.20 -15.89
C MET A 38 7.95 6.80 -15.48
N SER A 39 8.42 7.29 -14.34
CA SER A 39 9.74 6.92 -13.80
C SER A 39 9.80 5.43 -13.49
N TYR A 40 8.77 4.91 -12.85
CA TYR A 40 8.64 3.50 -12.51
C TYR A 40 8.79 2.61 -13.75
N ARG A 41 8.04 2.92 -14.80
CA ARG A 41 8.06 2.15 -16.05
C ARG A 41 9.36 2.28 -16.83
N SER A 42 10.11 3.37 -16.59
CA SER A 42 11.42 3.55 -17.24
C SER A 42 12.50 2.66 -16.61
N VAL A 43 12.30 2.27 -15.35
CA VAL A 43 13.28 1.46 -14.59
C VAL A 43 12.93 -0.02 -14.62
N PHE A 44 11.63 -0.34 -14.50
CA PHE A 44 11.17 -1.72 -14.34
C PHE A 44 10.41 -2.20 -15.59
N ASN A 45 10.60 -3.47 -15.92
CA ASN A 45 9.78 -4.11 -16.94
C ASN A 45 8.41 -4.46 -16.34
N THR A 46 7.36 -3.79 -16.81
CA THR A 46 5.99 -3.99 -16.32
C THR A 46 5.12 -4.79 -17.29
N GLU A 47 5.70 -5.38 -18.33
CA GLU A 47 4.96 -6.16 -19.31
C GLU A 47 4.26 -7.36 -18.65
N GLY A 48 2.97 -7.50 -18.94
CA GLY A 48 2.17 -8.59 -18.39
C GLY A 48 1.67 -8.38 -16.96
N GLU A 49 2.04 -7.27 -16.33
CA GLU A 49 1.62 -6.93 -14.97
C GLU A 49 0.31 -6.13 -14.96
N VAL A 50 -0.47 -6.25 -13.89
CA VAL A 50 -1.64 -5.41 -13.71
C VAL A 50 -1.23 -4.01 -13.24
N TYR A 51 -1.97 -3.02 -13.70
CA TYR A 51 -1.74 -1.64 -13.31
C TYR A 51 -3.06 -0.96 -12.93
N TYR A 52 -3.02 -0.18 -11.85
CA TYR A 52 -4.11 0.67 -11.42
C TYR A 52 -3.58 2.07 -11.13
N ASN A 53 -4.28 3.11 -11.61
CA ASN A 53 -3.87 4.46 -11.26
C ASN A 53 -4.50 4.92 -9.95
N ASP A 54 -5.77 4.61 -9.70
CA ASP A 54 -6.50 5.04 -8.52
C ASP A 54 -6.81 3.87 -7.60
N ALA A 55 -6.18 3.85 -6.42
CA ALA A 55 -6.34 2.78 -5.44
C ALA A 55 -7.79 2.63 -4.97
N THR A 56 -8.58 3.71 -4.96
CA THR A 56 -9.98 3.66 -4.53
C THR A 56 -10.86 2.89 -5.50
N LYS A 57 -10.40 2.69 -6.73
CA LYS A 57 -11.14 2.02 -7.79
C LYS A 57 -10.69 0.58 -8.03
N ILE A 58 -9.71 0.10 -7.29
CA ILE A 58 -9.27 -1.28 -7.40
C ILE A 58 -10.38 -2.22 -6.95
N ASN A 59 -10.71 -3.21 -7.79
CA ASN A 59 -11.42 -4.38 -7.33
C ASN A 59 -10.39 -5.45 -6.97
N PRO A 60 -10.19 -5.75 -5.67
CA PRO A 60 -9.15 -6.69 -5.28
C PRO A 60 -9.27 -8.07 -5.91
N LYS A 61 -10.49 -8.48 -6.28
CA LYS A 61 -10.73 -9.77 -6.94
C LYS A 61 -10.04 -9.88 -8.29
N ASP A 62 -9.80 -8.73 -8.95
CA ASP A 62 -9.14 -8.70 -10.26
C ASP A 62 -7.62 -8.78 -10.17
N ILE A 63 -7.05 -8.60 -8.98
CA ILE A 63 -5.61 -8.72 -8.78
C ILE A 63 -5.23 -10.20 -8.75
N PRO A 64 -4.23 -10.66 -9.54
CA PRO A 64 -3.72 -12.03 -9.39
C PRO A 64 -3.25 -12.32 -7.97
N GLY A 65 -3.21 -13.59 -7.58
CA GLY A 65 -2.73 -13.97 -6.25
C GLY A 65 -1.28 -13.56 -6.01
N PHE A 66 -0.99 -13.09 -4.79
CA PHE A 66 0.36 -12.66 -4.41
C PHE A 66 0.60 -12.96 -2.92
N ASP A 67 1.87 -12.96 -2.54
CA ASP A 67 2.32 -13.35 -1.20
C ASP A 67 2.61 -12.15 -0.30
N ILE A 68 3.03 -11.04 -0.87
CA ILE A 68 3.42 -9.84 -0.13
C ILE A 68 2.72 -8.62 -0.72
N LEU A 69 2.08 -7.81 0.15
CA LEU A 69 1.62 -6.48 -0.22
C LEU A 69 2.65 -5.46 0.24
N CYS A 70 3.14 -4.64 -0.68
CA CYS A 70 3.99 -3.49 -0.36
C CYS A 70 3.17 -2.21 -0.53
N ALA A 71 3.25 -1.30 0.43
CA ALA A 71 2.55 -0.03 0.31
C ALA A 71 3.20 1.07 1.15
N GLY A 72 3.72 2.10 0.49
CA GLY A 72 4.11 3.35 1.12
C GLY A 72 2.97 4.34 0.99
N PHE A 73 2.00 4.27 1.88
CA PHE A 73 0.79 5.08 1.76
C PHE A 73 1.01 6.53 2.20
N PRO A 74 0.36 7.49 1.54
CA PRO A 74 0.52 8.89 1.91
C PRO A 74 -0.08 9.22 3.26
N CYS A 75 0.59 10.11 3.98
CA CYS A 75 0.19 10.56 5.32
C CYS A 75 -0.82 11.72 5.29
N GLN A 76 -1.30 12.11 4.13
CA GLN A 76 -2.10 13.32 3.94
C GLN A 76 -3.37 13.36 4.78
N ALA A 77 -4.01 12.23 4.97
CA ALA A 77 -5.22 12.14 5.78
C ALA A 77 -4.96 12.33 7.27
N PHE A 78 -3.71 12.18 7.69
CA PHE A 78 -3.29 12.32 9.08
C PHE A 78 -2.59 13.66 9.36
N SER A 79 -2.25 14.41 8.31
CA SER A 79 -1.46 15.63 8.40
C SER A 79 -2.28 16.90 8.25
N VAL A 80 -3.60 16.81 8.19
CA VAL A 80 -4.39 17.99 7.90
C VAL A 80 -4.29 18.98 9.03
N ALA A 81 -3.71 20.13 8.71
CA ALA A 81 -3.62 21.25 9.61
C ALA A 81 -4.98 21.51 10.29
N GLY A 82 -5.07 21.20 11.57
CA GLY A 82 -6.19 21.57 12.42
C GLY A 82 -7.43 20.67 12.35
N ARG A 83 -7.48 19.64 11.54
CA ARG A 83 -8.60 18.71 11.56
C ARG A 83 -8.13 17.32 11.91
N ARG A 84 -8.27 16.98 13.16
CA ARG A 84 -8.09 15.61 13.63
C ARG A 84 -9.37 14.85 13.32
N LEU A 85 -9.43 14.35 12.12
CA LEU A 85 -10.47 13.42 11.77
C LEU A 85 -10.15 12.11 12.49
N GLY A 86 -11.10 11.57 13.25
CA GLY A 86 -10.96 10.28 13.86
C GLY A 86 -10.81 9.18 12.81
N PHE A 87 -10.50 7.98 13.25
CA PHE A 87 -10.36 6.84 12.34
C PHE A 87 -11.61 6.58 11.51
N GLU A 88 -12.79 6.95 12.01
CA GLU A 88 -14.04 6.82 11.25
C GLU A 88 -14.04 7.69 10.00
N ASP A 89 -13.44 8.87 10.09
CA ASP A 89 -13.27 9.74 8.92
C ASP A 89 -12.13 9.26 8.03
N ALA A 90 -11.25 8.43 8.56
CA ALA A 90 -10.21 7.75 7.80
C ALA A 90 -10.78 6.68 6.84
N ARG A 91 -12.07 6.37 6.88
CA ARG A 91 -12.69 5.49 5.88
C ARG A 91 -12.55 6.02 4.46
N GLY A 92 -12.33 7.32 4.32
CA GLY A 92 -11.96 7.91 3.05
C GLY A 92 -10.46 7.99 2.82
N THR A 93 -9.63 7.44 3.71
CA THR A 93 -8.18 7.52 3.61
C THR A 93 -7.61 6.32 2.88
N LEU A 94 -6.39 6.50 2.37
CA LEU A 94 -5.75 5.48 1.55
C LEU A 94 -5.34 4.24 2.35
N ILE A 95 -5.20 4.34 3.68
CA ILE A 95 -4.97 3.15 4.52
C ILE A 95 -6.16 2.17 4.44
N PHE A 96 -7.38 2.67 4.28
CA PHE A 96 -8.54 1.80 4.10
C PHE A 96 -8.48 1.00 2.81
N GLU A 97 -7.88 1.56 1.78
CA GLU A 97 -7.70 0.83 0.52
C GLU A 97 -6.73 -0.34 0.71
N ILE A 98 -5.70 -0.15 1.55
CA ILE A 98 -4.79 -1.23 1.92
C ILE A 98 -5.53 -2.32 2.69
N VAL A 99 -6.31 -1.93 3.70
CA VAL A 99 -7.09 -2.87 4.52
C VAL A 99 -8.08 -3.65 3.64
N ARG A 100 -8.71 -2.99 2.69
CA ARG A 100 -9.66 -3.61 1.76
C ARG A 100 -8.97 -4.67 0.88
N VAL A 101 -7.80 -4.36 0.33
CA VAL A 101 -7.02 -5.30 -0.46
C VAL A 101 -6.53 -6.48 0.39
N LEU A 102 -6.00 -6.20 1.58
CA LEU A 102 -5.56 -7.25 2.50
C LEU A 102 -6.70 -8.18 2.92
N GLY A 103 -7.88 -7.63 3.17
CA GLY A 103 -9.05 -8.41 3.56
C GLY A 103 -9.52 -9.38 2.49
N GLU A 104 -9.47 -8.98 1.23
CA GLU A 104 -9.91 -9.82 0.11
C GLU A 104 -8.82 -10.77 -0.36
N LYS A 105 -7.60 -10.29 -0.53
CA LYS A 105 -6.51 -11.08 -1.11
C LYS A 105 -5.79 -11.97 -0.10
N ARG A 106 -5.76 -11.56 1.14
CA ARG A 106 -5.15 -12.32 2.24
C ARG A 106 -3.71 -12.76 1.95
N PRO A 107 -2.83 -11.87 1.46
CA PRO A 107 -1.43 -12.24 1.28
C PRO A 107 -0.81 -12.66 2.61
N LYS A 108 0.23 -13.47 2.55
CA LYS A 108 0.88 -13.99 3.75
C LYS A 108 1.58 -12.90 4.56
N TYR A 109 2.12 -11.91 3.85
CA TYR A 109 2.87 -10.81 4.47
C TYR A 109 2.44 -9.47 3.89
N PHE A 110 2.70 -8.41 4.64
CA PHE A 110 2.65 -7.05 4.12
C PHE A 110 3.85 -6.25 4.63
N LEU A 111 4.20 -5.22 3.87
CA LEU A 111 5.28 -4.30 4.20
C LEU A 111 4.76 -2.88 3.96
N LEU A 112 4.49 -2.17 5.04
CA LEU A 112 3.92 -0.83 5.00
C LEU A 112 4.95 0.20 5.42
N GLU A 113 4.97 1.34 4.73
CA GLU A 113 5.87 2.44 5.05
C GLU A 113 5.04 3.72 5.22
N ASN A 114 5.44 4.55 6.17
CA ASN A 114 4.92 5.88 6.36
C ASN A 114 5.97 6.74 7.06
N VAL A 115 5.69 8.04 7.20
CA VAL A 115 6.60 8.95 7.89
C VAL A 115 6.53 8.75 9.41
N PRO A 116 7.60 9.05 10.16
CA PRO A 116 7.61 8.88 11.62
C PRO A 116 6.50 9.62 12.35
N GLY A 117 6.00 10.72 11.81
CA GLY A 117 4.89 11.47 12.37
C GLY A 117 3.60 10.67 12.56
N LEU A 118 3.45 9.55 11.86
CA LEU A 118 2.30 8.67 12.05
C LEU A 118 2.23 8.14 13.50
N LEU A 119 3.37 7.86 14.11
CA LEU A 119 3.43 7.30 15.47
C LEU A 119 2.85 8.25 16.52
N ASN A 120 2.96 9.55 16.28
CA ASN A 120 2.48 10.59 17.21
C ASN A 120 1.16 11.22 16.79
N HIS A 121 0.67 10.92 15.58
CA HIS A 121 -0.56 11.50 15.09
C HIS A 121 -1.72 11.16 16.03
N ASP A 122 -2.46 12.18 16.40
CA ASP A 122 -3.60 12.05 17.33
C ASP A 122 -3.22 11.31 18.63
N GLU A 123 -2.06 11.67 19.20
CA GLU A 123 -1.53 11.07 20.45
C GLU A 123 -1.32 9.56 20.37
N GLY A 124 -0.99 9.06 19.18
CA GLY A 124 -0.77 7.64 18.93
C GLY A 124 -2.04 6.85 18.62
N ARG A 125 -3.22 7.46 18.70
CA ARG A 125 -4.48 6.76 18.44
C ARG A 125 -4.61 6.29 17.00
N THR A 126 -4.14 7.07 16.04
CA THR A 126 -4.19 6.71 14.63
C THR A 126 -3.40 5.44 14.36
N PHE A 127 -2.17 5.37 14.83
CA PHE A 127 -1.34 4.18 14.66
C PHE A 127 -1.95 2.96 15.35
N THR A 128 -2.47 3.14 16.57
CA THR A 128 -3.15 2.07 17.31
C THR A 128 -4.35 1.52 16.53
N GLN A 129 -5.14 2.39 15.93
CA GLN A 129 -6.30 1.95 15.14
C GLN A 129 -5.90 1.22 13.86
N ILE A 130 -4.80 1.61 13.23
CA ILE A 130 -4.25 0.87 12.09
C ILE A 130 -3.84 -0.54 12.54
N LEU A 131 -3.15 -0.65 13.66
CA LEU A 131 -2.76 -1.97 14.20
C LEU A 131 -3.97 -2.84 14.52
N ILE A 132 -5.03 -2.25 15.09
CA ILE A 132 -6.27 -2.97 15.38
C ILE A 132 -6.91 -3.47 14.08
N ALA A 133 -7.01 -2.62 13.06
CA ALA A 133 -7.58 -3.01 11.77
C ALA A 133 -6.82 -4.18 11.13
N LEU A 134 -5.50 -4.15 11.18
CA LEU A 134 -4.67 -5.24 10.65
C LEU A 134 -4.81 -6.51 11.49
N SER A 135 -4.85 -6.37 12.81
CA SER A 135 -5.06 -7.52 13.72
C SER A 135 -6.42 -8.16 13.51
N ASP A 136 -7.46 -7.36 13.29
CA ASP A 136 -8.82 -7.88 13.02
C ASP A 136 -8.88 -8.69 11.73
N LEU A 137 -7.97 -8.46 10.80
CA LEU A 137 -7.84 -9.27 9.59
C LEU A 137 -7.09 -10.60 9.85
N GLY A 138 -6.54 -10.78 11.04
CA GLY A 138 -5.82 -11.99 11.42
C GLY A 138 -4.30 -11.90 11.28
N TYR A 139 -3.75 -10.73 11.03
CA TYR A 139 -2.30 -10.53 11.02
C TYR A 139 -1.78 -10.34 12.45
N GLY A 140 -0.63 -10.94 12.74
CA GLY A 140 0.02 -10.84 14.04
C GLY A 140 1.31 -10.07 14.04
#